data_abf4ee61510f6084f3e696de12d6f86c
#
_entry.id   abf4ee61510f6084f3e696de12d6f86c
#
_cell.length_a   1.000
_cell.length_b   1.000
_cell.length_c   1.000
_cell.angle_alpha   90.00
_cell.angle_beta   90.00
_cell.angle_gamma   90.00
#
_symmetry.space_group_name_H-M   'P 1'
#
loop_
_entity.id
_entity.type
_entity.pdbx_description
1 polymer ?
#
loop_
_entity_poly.entity_id
_entity_poly.type
_entity_poly.pdbx_seq_one_letter_code
_entity_poly.pdbx_strand_id
1 'polypeptide(L)'
;LLCGALVFLLPMFARIINAGNLLGLGLCLGGFLLWCFKTPLHQWYIAHGEQLWFRITSRTVLGLCLLGVLLAVGLTGGMLYGAYGKRTQNADVAIVLGCKVNGTRPSIMLQQRLDAAYAYWTEHPDCLLVVSGGKGSNEDISEAACMYQYLTEKGVPADRILQEDRSTSTRENLRFSKELLVEQGCMPKEIALVTNEFHQLRASMIAKDCGWTVSSIPAHTQPWLIPTYWVREWLGILHHTLLGTE
;
A
#
# COMPACT_ATOMS: atom_id res chain seq x y z
N LEU A 1 -15.84 7.02 18.56
CA LEU A 1 -14.66 7.88 18.41
C LEU A 1 -13.44 7.29 19.15
N LEU A 2 -13.54 6.93 20.44
CA LEU A 2 -12.44 6.32 21.20
C LEU A 2 -11.97 4.99 20.58
N CYS A 3 -12.89 4.10 20.18
CA CYS A 3 -12.54 2.87 19.47
C CYS A 3 -11.83 3.15 18.12
N GLY A 4 -12.26 4.20 17.40
CA GLY A 4 -11.60 4.63 16.17
C GLY A 4 -10.16 5.12 16.42
N ALA A 5 -9.95 5.91 17.48
CA ALA A 5 -8.60 6.36 17.85
C ALA A 5 -7.67 5.18 18.21
N LEU A 6 -8.17 4.18 18.95
CA LEU A 6 -7.41 2.97 19.28
C LEU A 6 -6.92 2.23 18.04
N VAL A 7 -7.74 2.14 17.00
CA VAL A 7 -7.38 1.47 15.74
C VAL A 7 -6.16 2.11 15.08
N PHE A 8 -6.03 3.45 15.14
CA PHE A 8 -4.86 4.16 14.59
C PHE A 8 -3.68 4.23 15.57
N LEU A 9 -3.91 4.06 16.88
CA LEU A 9 -2.87 4.02 17.91
C LEU A 9 -2.16 2.66 17.98
N LEU A 10 -2.89 1.55 17.83
CA LEU A 10 -2.34 0.20 17.96
C LEU A 10 -1.09 -0.03 17.11
N PRO A 11 -1.03 0.35 15.82
CA PRO A 11 0.17 0.18 15.01
C PRO A 11 1.37 1.00 15.53
N MET A 12 1.13 2.14 16.19
CA MET A 12 2.21 2.97 16.74
C MET A 12 2.94 2.28 17.90
N PHE A 13 2.27 1.48 18.72
CA PHE A 13 2.90 0.65 19.75
C PHE A 13 3.81 -0.42 19.15
N ALA A 14 3.53 -0.87 17.92
CA ALA A 14 4.40 -1.74 17.15
C ALA A 14 5.48 -0.97 16.35
N ARG A 15 5.72 0.31 16.66
CA ARG A 15 6.65 1.23 15.97
C ARG A 15 6.32 1.42 14.48
N ILE A 16 5.06 1.25 14.11
CA ILE A 16 4.56 1.51 12.75
C ILE A 16 3.89 2.89 12.77
N ILE A 17 4.66 3.91 12.36
CA ILE A 17 4.20 5.31 12.30
C ILE A 17 4.23 5.75 10.85
N ASN A 18 3.09 6.21 10.34
CA ASN A 18 2.95 6.72 8.98
C ASN A 18 1.85 7.80 8.90
N ALA A 19 1.72 8.45 7.76
CA ALA A 19 0.72 9.51 7.55
C ALA A 19 -0.74 9.05 7.82
N GLY A 20 -1.05 7.77 7.63
CA GLY A 20 -2.38 7.22 7.90
C GLY A 20 -2.72 7.22 9.39
N ASN A 21 -1.75 6.90 10.28
CA ASN A 21 -1.97 7.02 11.73
C ASN A 21 -2.28 8.46 12.13
N LEU A 22 -1.46 9.41 11.65
CA LEU A 22 -1.58 10.83 12.03
C LEU A 22 -2.92 11.41 11.53
N LEU A 23 -3.29 11.14 10.28
CA LEU A 23 -4.54 11.61 9.71
C LEU A 23 -5.75 10.97 10.41
N GLY A 24 -5.72 9.66 10.62
CA GLY A 24 -6.81 8.94 11.29
C GLY A 24 -7.01 9.41 12.74
N LEU A 25 -5.93 9.59 13.50
CA LEU A 25 -6.01 10.17 14.85
C LEU A 25 -6.52 11.61 14.84
N GLY A 26 -6.05 12.42 13.90
CA GLY A 26 -6.52 13.80 13.73
C GLY A 26 -8.03 13.88 13.48
N LEU A 27 -8.56 13.00 12.61
CA LEU A 27 -9.99 12.91 12.35
C LEU A 27 -10.78 12.44 13.58
N CYS A 28 -10.27 11.45 14.33
CA CYS A 28 -10.90 10.99 15.57
C CYS A 28 -10.91 12.08 16.64
N LEU A 29 -9.82 12.80 16.82
CA LEU A 29 -9.70 13.93 17.76
C LEU A 29 -10.63 15.08 17.36
N GLY A 30 -10.64 15.47 16.09
CA GLY A 30 -11.53 16.49 15.55
C GLY A 30 -13.00 16.14 15.79
N GLY A 31 -13.41 14.91 15.48
CA GLY A 31 -14.74 14.42 15.75
C GLY A 31 -15.09 14.40 17.25
N PHE A 32 -14.12 14.06 18.11
CA PHE A 32 -14.31 14.11 19.56
C PHE A 32 -14.50 15.53 20.06
N LEU A 33 -13.69 16.49 19.59
CA LEU A 33 -13.85 17.91 19.94
C LEU A 33 -15.21 18.45 19.46
N LEU A 34 -15.62 18.14 18.23
CA LEU A 34 -16.94 18.51 17.72
C LEU A 34 -18.07 17.94 18.60
N TRP A 35 -17.90 16.72 19.10
CA TRP A 35 -18.87 16.11 20.00
C TRP A 35 -18.87 16.78 21.38
N CYS A 36 -17.72 17.10 21.96
CA CYS A 36 -17.61 17.83 23.24
C CYS A 36 -18.24 19.23 23.15
N PHE A 37 -18.02 19.92 22.04
CA PHE A 37 -18.51 21.29 21.83
C PHE A 37 -19.85 21.34 21.06
N LYS A 38 -20.56 20.24 20.93
CA LYS A 38 -21.82 20.18 20.16
C LYS A 38 -22.87 21.21 20.58
N THR A 39 -23.01 21.47 21.90
CA THR A 39 -24.00 22.41 22.42
C THR A 39 -23.65 23.87 22.08
N PRO A 40 -22.45 24.38 22.39
CA PRO A 40 -22.08 25.74 21.99
C PRO A 40 -22.02 25.90 20.46
N LEU A 41 -21.59 24.88 19.71
CA LEU A 41 -21.62 24.90 18.25
C LEU A 41 -23.05 24.99 17.70
N HIS A 42 -23.99 24.26 18.28
CA HIS A 42 -25.39 24.31 17.88
C HIS A 42 -26.01 25.68 18.19
N GLN A 43 -25.72 26.26 19.37
CA GLN A 43 -26.18 27.62 19.73
C GLN A 43 -25.60 28.66 18.76
N TRP A 44 -24.31 28.54 18.44
CA TRP A 44 -23.65 29.42 17.49
C TRP A 44 -24.24 29.29 16.07
N TYR A 45 -24.58 28.05 15.66
CA TYR A 45 -25.25 27.76 14.39
C TYR A 45 -26.62 28.45 14.32
N ILE A 46 -27.45 28.37 15.38
CA ILE A 46 -28.75 29.02 15.44
C ILE A 46 -28.58 30.56 15.37
N ALA A 47 -27.65 31.11 16.13
CA ALA A 47 -27.43 32.56 16.20
C ALA A 47 -26.98 33.18 14.84
N HIS A 48 -26.30 32.41 13.99
CA HIS A 48 -25.76 32.92 12.73
C HIS A 48 -26.40 32.31 11.49
N GLY A 49 -27.32 31.34 11.64
CA GLY A 49 -27.88 30.54 10.55
C GLY A 49 -28.60 31.36 9.48
N GLU A 50 -29.16 32.52 9.80
CA GLU A 50 -29.83 33.41 8.86
C GLU A 50 -28.85 34.30 8.08
N GLN A 51 -27.59 34.40 8.50
CA GLN A 51 -26.58 35.25 7.86
C GLN A 51 -26.10 34.59 6.56
N LEU A 52 -26.07 35.33 5.48
CA LEU A 52 -25.70 34.84 4.15
C LEU A 52 -24.31 34.19 4.10
N TRP A 53 -23.31 34.86 4.70
CA TRP A 53 -21.94 34.36 4.75
C TRP A 53 -21.86 33.00 5.48
N PHE A 54 -22.63 32.83 6.57
CA PHE A 54 -22.65 31.60 7.35
C PHE A 54 -23.26 30.44 6.56
N ARG A 55 -24.38 30.73 5.86
CA ARG A 55 -25.04 29.74 4.99
C ARG A 55 -24.13 29.29 3.84
N ILE A 56 -23.40 30.21 3.22
CA ILE A 56 -22.43 29.88 2.19
C ILE A 56 -21.31 29.03 2.75
N THR A 57 -20.66 29.48 3.84
CA THR A 57 -19.52 28.75 4.46
C THR A 57 -19.92 27.36 4.92
N SER A 58 -21.06 27.20 5.63
CA SER A 58 -21.51 25.89 6.12
C SER A 58 -21.84 24.92 4.99
N ARG A 59 -22.47 25.40 3.88
CA ARG A 59 -22.73 24.58 2.69
C ARG A 59 -21.46 24.19 1.97
N THR A 60 -20.49 25.11 1.87
CA THR A 60 -19.16 24.84 1.28
C THR A 60 -18.41 23.77 2.10
N VAL A 61 -18.38 23.92 3.43
CA VAL A 61 -17.75 22.92 4.31
C VAL A 61 -18.42 21.56 4.16
N LEU A 62 -19.75 21.52 4.18
CA LEU A 62 -20.49 20.27 3.96
C LEU A 62 -20.17 19.65 2.59
N GLY A 63 -20.15 20.46 1.54
CA GLY A 63 -19.77 20.02 0.18
C GLY A 63 -18.38 19.44 0.11
N LEU A 64 -17.39 20.08 0.75
CA LEU A 64 -16.02 19.58 0.83
C LEU A 64 -15.92 18.27 1.63
N CYS A 65 -16.66 18.14 2.72
CA CYS A 65 -16.72 16.89 3.49
C CYS A 65 -17.32 15.76 2.65
N LEU A 66 -18.43 16.01 1.94
CA LEU A 66 -19.06 15.02 1.05
C LEU A 66 -18.11 14.63 -0.09
N LEU A 67 -17.42 15.58 -0.70
CA LEU A 67 -16.42 15.32 -1.73
C LEU A 67 -15.28 14.45 -1.19
N GLY A 68 -14.79 14.74 0.01
CA GLY A 68 -13.76 13.94 0.70
C GLY A 68 -14.20 12.49 0.93
N VAL A 69 -15.46 12.28 1.36
CA VAL A 69 -16.02 10.93 1.55
C VAL A 69 -16.14 10.20 0.20
N LEU A 70 -16.67 10.86 -0.83
CA LEU A 70 -16.80 10.27 -2.17
C LEU A 70 -15.44 9.89 -2.74
N LEU A 71 -14.43 10.75 -2.56
CA LEU A 71 -13.06 10.46 -2.97
C LEU A 71 -12.50 9.24 -2.22
N ALA A 72 -12.65 9.16 -0.91
CA ALA A 72 -12.21 8.02 -0.10
C ALA A 72 -12.88 6.71 -0.54
N VAL A 73 -14.20 6.75 -0.81
CA VAL A 73 -14.95 5.59 -1.32
C VAL A 73 -14.46 5.18 -2.71
N GLY A 74 -14.26 6.15 -3.61
CA GLY A 74 -13.75 5.89 -4.96
C GLY A 74 -12.34 5.30 -4.95
N LEU A 75 -11.42 5.87 -4.15
CA LEU A 75 -10.06 5.35 -3.99
C LEU A 75 -10.08 3.93 -3.38
N THR A 76 -10.91 3.70 -2.37
CA THR A 76 -11.07 2.37 -1.76
C THR A 76 -11.59 1.34 -2.77
N GLY A 77 -12.61 1.70 -3.55
CA GLY A 77 -13.11 0.85 -4.63
C GLY A 77 -12.05 0.54 -5.69
N GLY A 78 -11.27 1.55 -6.09
CA GLY A 78 -10.13 1.39 -6.99
C GLY A 78 -9.05 0.46 -6.43
N MET A 79 -8.71 0.58 -5.14
CA MET A 79 -7.75 -0.29 -4.46
C MET A 79 -8.22 -1.75 -4.44
N LEU A 80 -9.49 -1.99 -4.11
CA LEU A 80 -10.09 -3.33 -4.15
C LEU A 80 -10.10 -3.91 -5.57
N TYR A 81 -10.45 -3.10 -6.55
CA TYR A 81 -10.39 -3.52 -7.96
C TYR A 81 -8.95 -3.82 -8.41
N GLY A 82 -7.97 -3.01 -8.03
CA GLY A 82 -6.55 -3.25 -8.31
C GLY A 82 -6.04 -4.54 -7.69
N ALA A 83 -6.51 -4.86 -6.48
CA ALA A 83 -6.10 -6.09 -5.78
C ALA A 83 -6.79 -7.34 -6.34
N TYR A 84 -8.08 -7.28 -6.60
CA TYR A 84 -8.88 -8.49 -6.83
C TYR A 84 -9.49 -8.59 -8.23
N GLY A 85 -9.60 -7.46 -8.97
CA GLY A 85 -10.21 -7.42 -10.29
C GLY A 85 -9.30 -7.90 -11.44
N LYS A 86 -7.99 -8.00 -11.19
CA LYS A 86 -6.97 -8.39 -12.17
C LYS A 86 -6.04 -9.47 -11.62
N ARG A 87 -6.60 -10.44 -10.93
CA ARG A 87 -5.80 -11.58 -10.45
C ARG A 87 -5.22 -12.38 -11.61
N THR A 88 -3.94 -12.70 -11.49
CA THR A 88 -3.31 -13.62 -12.43
C THR A 88 -3.80 -15.04 -12.19
N GLN A 89 -3.88 -15.82 -13.28
CA GLN A 89 -4.09 -17.27 -13.21
C GLN A 89 -2.80 -18.03 -13.56
N ASN A 90 -2.00 -17.50 -14.52
CA ASN A 90 -0.75 -18.10 -14.94
C ASN A 90 0.20 -17.00 -15.39
N ALA A 91 1.15 -16.61 -14.53
CA ALA A 91 2.22 -15.69 -14.91
C ALA A 91 3.55 -16.44 -14.97
N ASP A 92 4.30 -16.24 -16.06
CA ASP A 92 5.65 -16.78 -16.21
C ASP A 92 6.63 -16.14 -15.23
N VAL A 93 6.37 -14.88 -14.85
CA VAL A 93 7.21 -14.09 -13.94
C VAL A 93 6.34 -13.40 -12.90
N ALA A 94 6.72 -13.51 -11.63
CA ALA A 94 6.13 -12.76 -10.53
C ALA A 94 7.18 -11.89 -9.85
N ILE A 95 6.91 -10.57 -9.73
CA ILE A 95 7.78 -9.63 -9.02
C ILE A 95 7.24 -9.41 -7.61
N VAL A 96 8.04 -9.79 -6.61
CA VAL A 96 7.74 -9.59 -5.20
C VAL A 96 8.34 -8.27 -4.75
N LEU A 97 7.49 -7.29 -4.44
CA LEU A 97 7.95 -5.98 -3.98
C LEU A 97 8.33 -6.04 -2.50
N GLY A 98 9.52 -5.58 -2.19
CA GLY A 98 10.00 -5.40 -0.83
C GLY A 98 9.25 -4.28 -0.08
N CYS A 99 9.39 -4.22 1.24
CA CYS A 99 8.85 -3.13 2.02
C CYS A 99 9.62 -2.80 3.30
N LYS A 100 10.13 -3.76 4.02
CA LYS A 100 10.98 -3.57 5.22
C LYS A 100 11.50 -4.89 5.76
N VAL A 101 12.74 -4.85 6.27
CA VAL A 101 13.38 -5.92 7.03
C VAL A 101 13.63 -5.47 8.48
N ASN A 102 13.51 -6.36 9.44
CA ASN A 102 13.85 -6.13 10.86
C ASN A 102 15.10 -6.94 11.19
N GLY A 103 16.27 -6.29 11.17
CA GLY A 103 17.54 -6.97 11.21
C GLY A 103 17.74 -7.84 9.98
N THR A 104 17.65 -9.17 10.15
CA THR A 104 17.74 -10.15 9.04
C THR A 104 16.41 -10.86 8.75
N ARG A 105 15.33 -10.49 9.43
CA ARG A 105 14.02 -11.15 9.29
C ARG A 105 13.02 -10.25 8.59
N PRO A 106 12.10 -10.80 7.79
CA PRO A 106 11.08 -10.01 7.15
C PRO A 106 10.16 -9.36 8.20
N SER A 107 9.74 -8.11 7.94
CA SER A 107 8.63 -7.51 8.69
C SER A 107 7.34 -8.30 8.45
N ILE A 108 6.31 -8.10 9.30
CA ILE A 108 4.99 -8.75 9.14
C ILE A 108 4.45 -8.55 7.72
N MET A 109 4.59 -7.33 7.17
CA MET A 109 4.09 -7.01 5.83
C MET A 109 4.89 -7.73 4.74
N LEU A 110 6.22 -7.77 4.87
CA LEU A 110 7.08 -8.48 3.92
C LEU A 110 6.81 -9.99 3.97
N GLN A 111 6.66 -10.56 5.17
CA GLN A 111 6.32 -11.97 5.33
C GLN A 111 5.00 -12.33 4.63
N GLN A 112 3.97 -11.49 4.74
CA GLN A 112 2.70 -11.72 4.05
C GLN A 112 2.85 -11.74 2.54
N ARG A 113 3.70 -10.87 1.96
CA ARG A 113 4.02 -10.89 0.53
C ARG A 113 4.74 -12.18 0.14
N LEU A 114 5.70 -12.61 0.96
CA LEU A 114 6.46 -13.84 0.72
C LEU A 114 5.57 -15.08 0.83
N ASP A 115 4.65 -15.12 1.79
CA ASP A 115 3.67 -16.21 1.92
C ASP A 115 2.73 -16.26 0.70
N ALA A 116 2.29 -15.10 0.19
CA ALA A 116 1.48 -15.04 -1.02
C ALA A 116 2.27 -15.46 -2.28
N ALA A 117 3.54 -15.05 -2.39
CA ALA A 117 4.43 -15.47 -3.47
C ALA A 117 4.68 -16.98 -3.44
N TYR A 118 4.96 -17.53 -2.26
CA TYR A 118 5.17 -18.95 -2.06
C TYR A 118 3.92 -19.77 -2.39
N ALA A 119 2.75 -19.36 -1.92
CA ALA A 119 1.49 -20.02 -2.23
C ALA A 119 1.24 -20.06 -3.74
N TYR A 120 1.46 -18.92 -4.44
CA TYR A 120 1.34 -18.87 -5.89
C TYR A 120 2.35 -19.78 -6.58
N TRP A 121 3.62 -19.74 -6.17
CA TRP A 121 4.68 -20.56 -6.75
C TRP A 121 4.42 -22.06 -6.56
N THR A 122 3.83 -22.47 -5.43
CA THR A 122 3.50 -23.88 -5.17
C THR A 122 2.49 -24.43 -6.19
N GLU A 123 1.58 -23.58 -6.67
CA GLU A 123 0.60 -23.94 -7.72
C GLU A 123 1.21 -23.78 -9.13
N HIS A 124 2.26 -22.96 -9.28
CA HIS A 124 2.92 -22.63 -10.54
C HIS A 124 4.45 -22.73 -10.44
N PRO A 125 5.02 -23.95 -10.28
CA PRO A 125 6.45 -24.13 -9.97
C PRO A 125 7.40 -23.68 -11.09
N ASP A 126 6.91 -23.51 -12.31
CA ASP A 126 7.66 -22.96 -13.44
C ASP A 126 7.78 -21.44 -13.42
N CYS A 127 7.00 -20.75 -12.59
CA CYS A 127 7.04 -19.31 -12.45
C CYS A 127 8.39 -18.85 -11.88
N LEU A 128 9.01 -17.86 -12.55
CA LEU A 128 10.22 -17.21 -12.09
C LEU A 128 9.85 -16.10 -11.09
N LEU A 129 10.42 -16.13 -9.91
CA LEU A 129 10.21 -15.10 -8.88
C LEU A 129 11.34 -14.06 -8.96
N VAL A 130 11.01 -12.80 -9.12
CA VAL A 130 11.94 -11.68 -8.96
C VAL A 130 11.66 -11.05 -7.61
N VAL A 131 12.58 -11.14 -6.66
CA VAL A 131 12.49 -10.48 -5.37
C VAL A 131 13.24 -9.16 -5.45
N SER A 132 12.52 -8.05 -5.28
CA SER A 132 13.06 -6.71 -5.53
C SER A 132 12.91 -5.81 -4.32
N GLY A 133 14.04 -5.28 -3.85
CA GLY A 133 14.14 -4.36 -2.73
C GLY A 133 15.57 -4.23 -2.22
N GLY A 134 16.06 -2.99 -2.20
CA GLY A 134 17.39 -2.67 -1.71
C GLY A 134 17.52 -2.73 -0.20
N LYS A 135 18.60 -2.18 0.33
CA LYS A 135 18.88 -2.13 1.77
C LYS A 135 18.47 -0.78 2.35
N GLY A 136 17.50 -0.78 3.25
CA GLY A 136 17.13 0.41 4.01
C GLY A 136 18.19 0.80 5.05
N SER A 137 18.18 2.06 5.49
CA SER A 137 19.18 2.62 6.42
C SER A 137 19.24 1.92 7.79
N ASN A 138 18.16 1.28 8.20
CA ASN A 138 18.02 0.56 9.48
C ASN A 138 17.90 -0.96 9.29
N GLU A 139 18.45 -1.50 8.20
CA GLU A 139 18.39 -2.92 7.85
C GLU A 139 19.81 -3.50 7.81
N ASP A 140 19.98 -4.75 8.22
CA ASP A 140 21.28 -5.42 8.22
C ASP A 140 21.60 -6.00 6.84
N ILE A 141 20.57 -6.46 6.11
CA ILE A 141 20.64 -7.03 4.76
C ILE A 141 19.64 -6.31 3.85
N SER A 142 19.77 -6.50 2.52
CA SER A 142 18.76 -5.98 1.59
C SER A 142 17.44 -6.74 1.72
N GLU A 143 16.35 -6.07 1.35
CA GLU A 143 15.02 -6.70 1.31
C GLU A 143 15.04 -7.91 0.36
N ALA A 144 15.71 -7.80 -0.80
CA ALA A 144 15.86 -8.90 -1.75
C ALA A 144 16.59 -10.11 -1.14
N ALA A 145 17.71 -9.88 -0.40
CA ALA A 145 18.44 -10.96 0.26
C ALA A 145 17.59 -11.64 1.33
N CYS A 146 16.82 -10.87 2.12
CA CYS A 146 15.90 -11.40 3.11
C CYS A 146 14.79 -12.25 2.45
N MET A 147 14.21 -11.77 1.36
CA MET A 147 13.17 -12.48 0.61
C MET A 147 13.70 -13.78 -0.01
N TYR A 148 14.90 -13.75 -0.57
CA TYR A 148 15.56 -14.92 -1.13
C TYR A 148 15.78 -16.01 -0.07
N GLN A 149 16.35 -15.63 1.08
CA GLN A 149 16.54 -16.57 2.20
C GLN A 149 15.23 -17.21 2.63
N TYR A 150 14.18 -16.41 2.84
CA TYR A 150 12.90 -16.89 3.26
C TYR A 150 12.26 -17.89 2.28
N LEU A 151 12.29 -17.59 0.98
CA LEU A 151 11.70 -18.44 -0.05
C LEU A 151 12.50 -19.74 -0.25
N THR A 152 13.83 -19.67 -0.22
CA THR A 152 14.69 -20.86 -0.30
C THR A 152 14.53 -21.77 0.92
N GLU A 153 14.41 -21.22 2.13
CA GLU A 153 14.10 -21.97 3.34
C GLU A 153 12.73 -22.67 3.25
N LYS A 154 11.78 -22.10 2.52
CA LYS A 154 10.48 -22.72 2.23
C LYS A 154 10.52 -23.79 1.11
N GLY A 155 11.65 -23.92 0.42
CA GLY A 155 11.86 -24.95 -0.60
C GLY A 155 11.71 -24.46 -2.03
N VAL A 156 11.63 -23.14 -2.28
CA VAL A 156 11.71 -22.61 -3.65
C VAL A 156 13.14 -22.81 -4.16
N PRO A 157 13.38 -23.45 -5.32
CA PRO A 157 14.70 -23.65 -5.87
C PRO A 157 15.42 -22.31 -6.16
N ALA A 158 16.71 -22.23 -5.86
CA ALA A 158 17.49 -21.01 -5.98
C ALA A 158 17.54 -20.47 -7.42
N ASP A 159 17.50 -21.33 -8.42
CA ASP A 159 17.46 -20.99 -9.84
C ASP A 159 16.10 -20.45 -10.30
N ARG A 160 15.09 -20.49 -9.45
CA ARG A 160 13.77 -19.89 -9.67
C ARG A 160 13.59 -18.54 -9.00
N ILE A 161 14.65 -17.98 -8.39
CA ILE A 161 14.58 -16.69 -7.71
C ILE A 161 15.69 -15.78 -8.22
N LEU A 162 15.31 -14.66 -8.83
CA LEU A 162 16.22 -13.56 -9.17
C LEU A 162 16.16 -12.49 -8.08
N GLN A 163 17.31 -11.94 -7.70
CA GLN A 163 17.43 -10.90 -6.68
C GLN A 163 17.76 -9.55 -7.33
N GLU A 164 16.96 -8.54 -7.07
CA GLU A 164 17.23 -7.13 -7.36
C GLU A 164 17.36 -6.39 -6.02
N ASP A 165 18.55 -5.94 -5.65
CA ASP A 165 18.91 -5.42 -4.33
C ASP A 165 19.36 -3.95 -4.29
N ARG A 166 19.19 -3.21 -5.40
CA ARG A 166 19.66 -1.82 -5.56
C ARG A 166 18.58 -0.76 -5.35
N SER A 167 17.32 -1.15 -5.52
CA SER A 167 16.17 -0.24 -5.53
C SER A 167 15.88 0.38 -4.17
N THR A 168 15.42 1.62 -4.20
CA THR A 168 15.04 2.42 -3.02
C THR A 168 13.58 2.92 -3.09
N SER A 169 12.89 2.66 -4.19
CA SER A 169 11.50 3.04 -4.43
C SER A 169 10.75 1.99 -5.25
N THR A 170 9.42 2.04 -5.23
CA THR A 170 8.59 1.13 -6.03
C THR A 170 8.88 1.26 -7.53
N ARG A 171 9.15 2.46 -8.02
CA ARG A 171 9.54 2.70 -9.42
C ARG A 171 10.87 2.04 -9.76
N GLU A 172 11.84 2.16 -8.88
CA GLU A 172 13.16 1.51 -9.06
C GLU A 172 13.04 -0.01 -8.96
N ASN A 173 12.24 -0.55 -8.02
CA ASN A 173 11.95 -1.98 -7.96
C ASN A 173 11.52 -2.51 -9.34
N LEU A 174 10.56 -1.85 -9.96
CA LEU A 174 10.00 -2.29 -11.23
C LEU A 174 10.93 -2.06 -12.42
N ARG A 175 11.67 -0.95 -12.42
CA ARG A 175 12.65 -0.64 -13.47
C ARG A 175 13.83 -1.59 -13.42
N PHE A 176 14.45 -1.77 -12.25
CA PHE A 176 15.63 -2.64 -12.11
C PHE A 176 15.27 -4.12 -12.26
N SER A 177 14.07 -4.53 -11.83
CA SER A 177 13.58 -5.88 -12.17
C SER A 177 13.46 -6.09 -13.68
N LYS A 178 13.07 -5.05 -14.43
CA LYS A 178 13.00 -5.11 -15.89
C LYS A 178 14.40 -5.27 -16.50
N GLU A 179 15.35 -4.46 -16.05
CA GLU A 179 16.74 -4.53 -16.48
C GLU A 179 17.31 -5.94 -16.22
N LEU A 180 17.09 -6.46 -15.00
CA LEU A 180 17.54 -7.79 -14.61
C LEU A 180 16.94 -8.91 -15.49
N LEU A 181 15.63 -8.84 -15.78
CA LEU A 181 14.97 -9.81 -16.65
C LEU A 181 15.51 -9.75 -18.10
N VAL A 182 15.76 -8.56 -18.61
CA VAL A 182 16.39 -8.38 -19.94
C VAL A 182 17.77 -9.00 -19.97
N GLU A 183 18.61 -8.79 -18.95
CA GLU A 183 19.95 -9.40 -18.84
C GLU A 183 19.90 -10.93 -18.81
N GLN A 184 18.85 -11.50 -18.25
CA GLN A 184 18.60 -12.95 -18.23
C GLN A 184 17.95 -13.47 -19.54
N GLY A 185 17.71 -12.60 -20.53
CA GLY A 185 17.03 -12.98 -21.77
C GLY A 185 15.53 -13.30 -21.59
N CYS A 186 14.94 -12.92 -20.45
CA CYS A 186 13.56 -13.16 -20.12
C CYS A 186 12.73 -11.90 -20.35
N MET A 187 11.80 -11.92 -21.32
CA MET A 187 10.92 -10.81 -21.63
C MET A 187 9.46 -11.26 -21.59
N PRO A 188 8.84 -11.33 -20.38
CA PRO A 188 7.47 -11.76 -20.24
C PRO A 188 6.52 -10.72 -20.87
N LYS A 189 5.42 -11.17 -21.46
CA LYS A 189 4.36 -10.30 -21.98
C LYS A 189 3.61 -9.59 -20.85
N GLU A 190 3.48 -10.29 -19.71
CA GLU A 190 2.78 -9.84 -18.52
C GLU A 190 3.56 -10.31 -17.29
N ILE A 191 3.59 -9.48 -16.26
CA ILE A 191 4.13 -9.84 -14.95
C ILE A 191 3.01 -9.88 -13.90
N ALA A 192 3.15 -10.75 -12.92
CA ALA A 192 2.34 -10.71 -11.72
C ALA A 192 3.04 -9.90 -10.63
N LEU A 193 2.33 -8.94 -10.02
CA LEU A 193 2.86 -8.17 -8.89
C LEU A 193 2.40 -8.77 -7.57
N VAL A 194 3.37 -9.13 -6.73
CA VAL A 194 3.13 -9.57 -5.36
C VAL A 194 3.37 -8.41 -4.42
N THR A 195 2.30 -7.87 -3.87
CA THR A 195 2.33 -6.84 -2.82
C THR A 195 1.04 -6.87 -2.00
N ASN A 196 0.98 -6.12 -0.89
CA ASN A 196 -0.24 -6.09 -0.09
C ASN A 196 -1.42 -5.49 -0.87
N GLU A 197 -2.64 -5.93 -0.57
CA GLU A 197 -3.87 -5.57 -1.30
C GLU A 197 -4.08 -4.07 -1.41
N PHE A 198 -3.79 -3.31 -0.34
CA PHE A 198 -3.93 -1.86 -0.36
C PHE A 198 -2.98 -1.18 -1.37
N HIS A 199 -1.81 -1.76 -1.62
CA HIS A 199 -0.77 -1.19 -2.48
C HIS A 199 -0.88 -1.61 -3.95
N GLN A 200 -1.67 -2.65 -4.28
CA GLN A 200 -1.77 -3.20 -5.64
C GLN A 200 -2.13 -2.18 -6.71
N LEU A 201 -3.08 -1.28 -6.42
CA LEU A 201 -3.49 -0.26 -7.39
C LEU A 201 -2.31 0.65 -7.77
N ARG A 202 -1.64 1.26 -6.78
CA ARG A 202 -0.54 2.18 -7.02
C ARG A 202 0.68 1.49 -7.64
N ALA A 203 1.04 0.31 -7.15
CA ALA A 203 2.11 -0.49 -7.73
C ALA A 203 1.82 -0.84 -9.20
N SER A 204 0.58 -1.16 -9.54
CA SER A 204 0.15 -1.41 -10.93
C SER A 204 0.19 -0.16 -11.81
N MET A 205 -0.12 1.02 -11.25
CA MET A 205 0.01 2.30 -11.98
C MET A 205 1.48 2.56 -12.31
N ILE A 206 2.37 2.45 -11.33
CA ILE A 206 3.82 2.65 -11.51
C ILE A 206 4.39 1.62 -12.48
N ALA A 207 3.96 0.36 -12.40
CA ALA A 207 4.40 -0.68 -13.32
C ALA A 207 4.01 -0.38 -14.77
N LYS A 208 2.81 0.13 -15.01
CA LYS A 208 2.37 0.59 -16.34
C LYS A 208 3.22 1.75 -16.86
N ASP A 209 3.57 2.71 -15.99
CA ASP A 209 4.49 3.81 -16.35
C ASP A 209 5.88 3.29 -16.74
N CYS A 210 6.32 2.15 -16.16
CA CYS A 210 7.54 1.45 -16.55
C CYS A 210 7.36 0.55 -17.78
N GLY A 211 6.18 0.56 -18.42
CA GLY A 211 5.89 -0.20 -19.63
C GLY A 211 5.62 -1.68 -19.39
N TRP A 212 5.07 -2.04 -18.21
CA TRP A 212 4.62 -3.38 -17.91
C TRP A 212 3.12 -3.59 -18.15
N THR A 213 2.74 -4.76 -18.64
CA THR A 213 1.40 -5.31 -18.46
C THR A 213 1.39 -6.09 -17.16
N VAL A 214 0.41 -5.84 -16.30
CA VAL A 214 0.40 -6.37 -14.92
C VAL A 214 -0.89 -7.03 -14.55
N SER A 215 -0.76 -8.13 -13.83
CA SER A 215 -1.79 -8.77 -13.02
C SER A 215 -1.39 -8.77 -11.54
N SER A 216 -2.30 -9.14 -10.66
CA SER A 216 -2.11 -9.02 -9.21
C SER A 216 -2.04 -10.37 -8.50
N ILE A 217 -1.12 -10.48 -7.54
CA ILE A 217 -1.09 -11.50 -6.50
C ILE A 217 -1.15 -10.75 -5.16
N PRO A 218 -2.37 -10.47 -4.62
CA PRO A 218 -2.51 -9.67 -3.42
C PRO A 218 -2.12 -10.47 -2.17
N ALA A 219 -1.19 -9.93 -1.39
CA ALA A 219 -0.88 -10.40 -0.05
C ALA A 219 -1.87 -9.81 0.95
N HIS A 220 -2.40 -10.64 1.84
CA HIS A 220 -3.41 -10.24 2.80
C HIS A 220 -2.78 -9.49 3.98
N THR A 221 -3.26 -8.29 4.26
CA THR A 221 -2.78 -7.46 5.38
C THR A 221 -3.48 -7.84 6.68
N GLN A 222 -2.73 -7.88 7.78
CA GLN A 222 -3.32 -8.07 9.12
C GLN A 222 -4.43 -7.04 9.38
N PRO A 223 -5.62 -7.45 9.87
CA PRO A 223 -6.79 -6.56 9.99
C PRO A 223 -6.53 -5.27 10.79
N TRP A 224 -5.71 -5.34 11.84
CA TRP A 224 -5.39 -4.19 12.68
C TRP A 224 -4.46 -3.17 12.00
N LEU A 225 -3.81 -3.53 10.89
CA LEU A 225 -2.96 -2.66 10.07
C LEU A 225 -3.74 -2.01 8.92
N ILE A 226 -4.86 -2.59 8.49
CA ILE A 226 -5.62 -2.12 7.32
C ILE A 226 -5.94 -0.62 7.42
N PRO A 227 -6.53 -0.08 8.50
CA PRO A 227 -6.98 1.30 8.50
C PRO A 227 -5.86 2.31 8.27
N THR A 228 -4.71 2.10 8.92
CA THR A 228 -3.59 3.02 8.80
C THR A 228 -2.92 2.98 7.42
N TYR A 229 -2.76 1.76 6.85
CA TYR A 229 -2.14 1.62 5.54
C TYR A 229 -3.09 2.05 4.41
N TRP A 230 -4.40 1.83 4.54
CA TRP A 230 -5.39 2.27 3.56
C TRP A 230 -5.45 3.80 3.46
N VAL A 231 -5.55 4.48 4.60
CA VAL A 231 -5.53 5.95 4.64
C VAL A 231 -4.23 6.51 4.06
N ARG A 232 -3.07 5.91 4.41
CA ARG A 232 -1.79 6.27 3.82
C ARG A 232 -1.81 6.10 2.29
N GLU A 233 -2.39 5.01 1.81
CA GLU A 233 -2.38 4.68 0.39
C GLU A 233 -3.30 5.59 -0.43
N TRP A 234 -4.41 6.09 0.14
CA TRP A 234 -5.20 7.16 -0.51
C TRP A 234 -4.32 8.36 -0.85
N LEU A 235 -3.49 8.79 0.13
CA LEU A 235 -2.55 9.90 -0.10
C LEU A 235 -1.49 9.54 -1.16
N GLY A 236 -0.96 8.31 -1.11
CA GLY A 236 0.02 7.83 -2.09
C GLY A 236 -0.53 7.78 -3.52
N ILE A 237 -1.78 7.30 -3.70
CA ILE A 237 -2.43 7.27 -5.01
C ILE A 237 -2.68 8.70 -5.53
N LEU A 238 -3.18 9.60 -4.67
CA LEU A 238 -3.40 11.01 -5.04
C LEU A 238 -2.08 11.69 -5.42
N HIS A 239 -1.04 11.48 -4.64
CA HIS A 239 0.30 12.02 -4.92
C HIS A 239 0.82 11.53 -6.28
N HIS A 240 0.78 10.23 -6.53
CA HIS A 240 1.20 9.65 -7.81
C HIS A 240 0.38 10.19 -8.99
N THR A 241 -0.96 10.29 -8.83
CA THR A 241 -1.85 10.75 -9.91
C THR A 241 -1.65 12.23 -10.25
N LEU A 242 -1.41 13.07 -9.25
CA LEU A 242 -1.31 14.52 -9.43
C LEU A 242 0.11 14.99 -9.79
N LEU A 243 1.13 14.35 -9.25
CA LEU A 243 2.51 14.80 -9.36
C LEU A 243 3.38 13.89 -10.23
N GLY A 244 2.93 12.66 -10.50
CA GLY A 244 3.67 11.69 -11.33
C GLY A 244 5.03 11.25 -10.77
N THR A 245 5.30 11.58 -9.50
CA THR A 245 6.59 11.37 -8.83
C THR A 245 6.52 10.21 -7.84
N GLU A 246 7.45 9.30 -7.93
CA GLU A 246 8.04 8.51 -6.84
C GLU A 246 9.54 8.48 -6.96
#